data_78064651bc76f893baf265c66e8ebff0
#
_entry.id   78064651bc76f893baf265c66e8ebff0
#
_cell.length_a   1.000
_cell.length_b   1.000
_cell.length_c   1.000
_cell.angle_alpha   90.00
_cell.angle_beta   90.00
_cell.angle_gamma   90.00
#
_symmetry.space_group_name_H-M   'P 1'
#
loop_
_entity.id
_entity.type
_entity.pdbx_description
1 polymer ?
#
loop_
_entity_poly.entity_id
_entity_poly.type
_entity_poly.pdbx_seq_one_letter_code
_entity_poly.pdbx_strand_id
1 'polypeptide(L)'
;MGHAEDREGLTGCTVVMAMDGAVAGVDVRGSAPGTRETDLMRPCNLVEKVHAIMLAGGSAYGLDAACGAMKFLEERGVGFETGFGVVPIVGGAVIFDLDIGSPKARPDREMGYLACKNASSCPPAEGNVGAGIGATVGKLHGFRHAMKGGLGTWSVTLGTGNDSSRRQVPVIVGAIVVVNALGNIVDPKSGEIIAGAYDRDARKFLSKTCQTGDHDSKKHGSSTGSLRGFAGNTTIGVIATNAALSKEGANKVAQMAHDGLARVIHPVHTMYDGDTIFALSTGNASLTGELASDISAVGEAATRTMEIAVIRGIKNASGLGSIPDASSVC
;
A
#
# COMPACT_ATOMS: atom_id res chain seq x y z
N MET A 1 6.92 8.23 9.60
CA MET A 1 6.27 8.42 8.29
C MET A 1 5.64 9.80 8.17
N GLY A 2 5.35 10.27 6.94
CA GLY A 2 4.72 11.56 6.71
C GLY A 2 3.81 11.57 5.49
N HIS A 3 2.88 12.51 5.46
CA HIS A 3 1.86 12.66 4.45
C HIS A 3 1.86 14.09 3.89
N ALA A 4 1.53 14.21 2.62
CA ALA A 4 1.14 15.45 1.97
C ALA A 4 0.01 15.17 0.97
N GLU A 5 -0.94 16.10 0.86
CA GLU A 5 -2.14 15.89 0.07
C GLU A 5 -2.65 17.19 -0.54
N ASP A 6 -3.23 17.08 -1.72
CA ASP A 6 -4.08 18.10 -2.34
C ASP A 6 -5.55 17.71 -2.12
N ARG A 7 -6.21 18.41 -1.20
CA ARG A 7 -7.61 18.13 -0.81
C ARG A 7 -8.63 18.59 -1.86
N GLU A 8 -8.28 19.53 -2.71
CA GLU A 8 -9.12 19.98 -3.82
C GLU A 8 -8.98 19.04 -5.01
N GLY A 9 -7.73 18.65 -5.31
CA GLY A 9 -7.42 17.71 -6.38
C GLY A 9 -7.67 16.26 -6.02
N LEU A 10 -7.90 15.93 -4.75
CA LEU A 10 -8.16 14.58 -4.19
C LEU A 10 -7.04 13.58 -4.49
N THR A 11 -5.80 14.01 -4.35
CA THR A 11 -4.60 13.16 -4.50
C THR A 11 -3.55 13.49 -3.44
N GLY A 12 -2.59 12.62 -3.23
CA GLY A 12 -1.54 12.86 -2.24
C GLY A 12 -0.46 11.78 -2.23
N CYS A 13 0.51 11.94 -1.35
CA CYS A 13 1.57 10.97 -1.15
C CYS A 13 1.89 10.73 0.33
N THR A 14 2.47 9.57 0.57
CA THR A 14 2.86 9.10 1.89
C THR A 14 4.27 8.54 1.82
N VAL A 15 5.16 8.98 2.70
CA VAL A 15 6.54 8.50 2.78
C VAL A 15 6.79 7.70 4.06
N VAL A 16 7.44 6.55 3.92
CA VAL A 16 8.03 5.78 5.02
C VAL A 16 9.54 5.92 4.93
N MET A 17 10.17 6.60 5.89
CA MET A 17 11.61 6.87 5.89
C MET A 17 12.36 5.97 6.86
N ALA A 18 13.55 5.54 6.45
CA ALA A 18 14.54 4.85 7.25
C ALA A 18 15.86 5.66 7.17
N MET A 19 16.06 6.59 8.11
CA MET A 19 17.17 7.55 8.06
C MET A 19 18.54 6.89 8.14
N ASP A 20 18.65 5.75 8.83
CA ASP A 20 19.88 4.94 8.92
C ASP A 20 19.98 3.89 7.80
N GLY A 21 19.02 3.94 6.86
CA GLY A 21 18.82 2.90 5.85
C GLY A 21 18.21 1.62 6.42
N ALA A 22 17.44 0.91 5.59
CA ALA A 22 16.85 -0.39 5.90
C ALA A 22 17.14 -1.38 4.78
N VAL A 23 17.41 -2.63 5.11
CA VAL A 23 17.41 -3.72 4.12
C VAL A 23 16.01 -3.84 3.55
N ALA A 24 15.90 -3.89 2.23
CA ALA A 24 14.59 -3.89 1.57
C ALA A 24 14.37 -5.09 0.65
N GLY A 25 13.10 -5.49 0.60
CA GLY A 25 12.56 -6.40 -0.39
C GLY A 25 11.29 -5.84 -1.00
N VAL A 26 10.87 -6.39 -2.12
CA VAL A 26 9.64 -6.01 -2.80
C VAL A 26 9.04 -7.21 -3.52
N ASP A 27 7.70 -7.28 -3.53
CA ASP A 27 6.96 -8.20 -4.39
C ASP A 27 5.90 -7.43 -5.17
N VAL A 28 5.93 -7.56 -6.50
CA VAL A 28 5.00 -6.93 -7.42
C VAL A 28 4.13 -8.02 -8.01
N ARG A 29 2.89 -8.13 -7.56
CA ARG A 29 1.94 -9.19 -8.01
C ARG A 29 0.90 -8.71 -8.99
N GLY A 30 0.57 -7.42 -8.98
CA GLY A 30 -0.30 -6.85 -9.97
C GLY A 30 0.34 -6.84 -11.36
N SER A 31 -0.50 -6.86 -12.41
CA SER A 31 -0.03 -6.93 -13.80
C SER A 31 0.09 -5.55 -14.47
N ALA A 32 -0.33 -4.48 -13.77
CA ALA A 32 -0.27 -3.09 -14.23
C ALA A 32 0.42 -2.16 -13.20
N PRO A 33 1.63 -2.50 -12.72
CA PRO A 33 2.29 -1.73 -11.67
C PRO A 33 2.88 -0.41 -12.19
N GLY A 34 2.83 0.63 -11.34
CA GLY A 34 3.64 1.83 -11.47
C GLY A 34 4.63 1.88 -10.30
N THR A 35 5.90 1.57 -10.54
CA THR A 35 6.90 1.39 -9.48
C THR A 35 8.22 2.07 -9.79
N ARG A 36 9.04 2.26 -8.74
CA ARG A 36 10.39 2.83 -8.80
C ARG A 36 11.35 2.03 -7.93
N GLU A 37 12.58 1.79 -8.42
CA GLU A 37 13.71 1.13 -7.74
C GLU A 37 13.43 -0.31 -7.26
N THR A 38 12.47 -1.00 -7.87
CA THR A 38 12.15 -2.38 -7.49
C THR A 38 13.24 -3.38 -7.86
N ASP A 39 13.93 -3.18 -8.99
CA ASP A 39 15.02 -4.07 -9.41
C ASP A 39 16.21 -4.01 -8.44
N LEU A 40 16.49 -2.83 -7.88
CA LEU A 40 17.57 -2.66 -6.92
C LEU A 40 17.37 -3.49 -5.65
N MET A 41 16.12 -3.75 -5.26
CA MET A 41 15.76 -4.54 -4.08
C MET A 41 15.87 -6.05 -4.29
N ARG A 42 16.17 -6.53 -5.52
CA ARG A 42 16.39 -7.96 -5.77
C ARG A 42 17.62 -8.45 -5.02
N PRO A 43 17.61 -9.69 -4.50
CA PRO A 43 18.71 -10.23 -3.69
C PRO A 43 20.09 -10.18 -4.35
N CYS A 44 20.14 -10.35 -5.68
CA CYS A 44 21.40 -10.39 -6.45
C CYS A 44 22.01 -9.01 -6.72
N ASN A 45 21.33 -7.91 -6.39
CA ASN A 45 21.80 -6.56 -6.71
C ASN A 45 22.60 -5.94 -5.55
N LEU A 46 23.55 -5.07 -5.90
CA LEU A 46 24.63 -4.59 -5.03
C LEU A 46 24.14 -3.79 -3.82
N VAL A 47 23.17 -2.89 -4.01
CA VAL A 47 22.77 -1.95 -2.96
C VAL A 47 21.93 -2.64 -1.91
N GLU A 48 22.41 -2.64 -0.67
CA GLU A 48 21.80 -3.36 0.45
C GLU A 48 20.65 -2.60 1.11
N LYS A 49 20.75 -1.26 1.17
CA LYS A 49 19.83 -0.45 1.95
C LYS A 49 19.09 0.56 1.09
N VAL A 50 17.83 0.78 1.44
CA VAL A 50 17.00 1.89 0.96
C VAL A 50 16.74 2.87 2.09
N HIS A 51 16.42 4.13 1.77
CA HIS A 51 16.29 5.22 2.73
C HIS A 51 14.84 5.70 2.87
N ALA A 52 14.00 5.41 1.88
CA ALA A 52 12.57 5.64 1.96
C ALA A 52 11.79 4.79 0.96
N ILE A 53 10.48 4.61 1.23
CA ILE A 53 9.48 4.16 0.27
C ILE A 53 8.43 5.26 0.14
N MET A 54 8.13 5.65 -1.10
CA MET A 54 7.11 6.62 -1.46
C MET A 54 5.88 5.89 -2.00
N LEU A 55 4.72 6.07 -1.36
CA LEU A 55 3.42 5.65 -1.87
C LEU A 55 2.70 6.91 -2.35
N ALA A 56 2.20 6.93 -3.59
CA ALA A 56 1.60 8.15 -4.14
C ALA A 56 0.35 7.85 -4.99
N GLY A 57 -0.52 8.85 -5.12
CA GLY A 57 -1.55 8.91 -6.15
C GLY A 57 -0.97 9.33 -7.50
N GLY A 58 -1.83 9.74 -8.44
CA GLY A 58 -1.42 10.32 -9.73
C GLY A 58 -0.97 9.33 -10.79
N SER A 59 -1.14 8.00 -10.58
CA SER A 59 -0.61 6.99 -11.49
C SER A 59 0.90 7.18 -11.72
N ALA A 60 1.44 6.78 -12.85
CA ALA A 60 2.89 6.89 -13.15
C ALA A 60 3.47 8.31 -12.95
N TYR A 61 2.65 9.36 -13.09
CA TYR A 61 3.10 10.74 -12.82
C TYR A 61 3.50 10.96 -11.35
N GLY A 62 2.80 10.32 -10.41
CA GLY A 62 3.08 10.43 -8.98
C GLY A 62 4.41 9.85 -8.52
N LEU A 63 5.11 9.09 -9.39
CA LEU A 63 6.48 8.64 -9.14
C LEU A 63 7.47 9.82 -8.96
N ASP A 64 7.13 11.03 -9.45
CA ASP A 64 7.96 12.23 -9.26
C ASP A 64 8.05 12.64 -7.78
N ALA A 65 7.07 12.30 -6.94
CA ALA A 65 7.12 12.58 -5.50
C ALA A 65 8.36 11.95 -4.82
N ALA A 66 8.83 10.81 -5.31
CA ALA A 66 10.06 10.19 -4.82
C ALA A 66 11.32 11.07 -5.03
N CYS A 67 11.35 11.91 -6.06
CA CYS A 67 12.43 12.87 -6.29
C CYS A 67 12.49 13.94 -5.18
N GLY A 68 11.33 14.32 -4.63
CA GLY A 68 11.25 15.22 -3.48
C GLY A 68 11.82 14.58 -2.21
N ALA A 69 11.53 13.30 -1.98
CA ALA A 69 12.12 12.56 -0.86
C ALA A 69 13.64 12.41 -1.02
N MET A 70 14.13 12.17 -2.24
CA MET A 70 15.58 12.15 -2.50
C MET A 70 16.22 13.47 -2.12
N LYS A 71 15.68 14.60 -2.57
CA LYS A 71 16.18 15.94 -2.22
C LYS A 71 16.21 16.15 -0.70
N PHE A 72 15.12 15.79 -0.01
CA PHE A 72 15.02 15.95 1.45
C PHE A 72 16.09 15.15 2.20
N LEU A 73 16.37 13.92 1.76
CA LEU A 73 17.35 13.02 2.36
C LEU A 73 18.79 13.46 2.03
N GLU A 74 19.06 13.88 0.79
CA GLU A 74 20.37 14.39 0.36
C GLU A 74 20.78 15.62 1.18
N GLU A 75 19.88 16.57 1.40
CA GLU A 75 20.11 17.76 2.24
C GLU A 75 20.52 17.40 3.70
N ARG A 76 20.29 16.15 4.12
CA ARG A 76 20.62 15.63 5.46
C ARG A 76 21.77 14.63 5.44
N GLY A 77 22.43 14.48 4.29
CA GLY A 77 23.53 13.54 4.13
C GLY A 77 23.10 12.07 4.23
N VAL A 78 21.80 11.76 3.98
CA VAL A 78 21.26 10.41 4.06
C VAL A 78 21.18 9.81 2.66
N GLY A 79 21.91 8.72 2.43
CA GLY A 79 21.96 8.06 1.12
C GLY A 79 23.02 6.98 1.04
N PHE A 80 23.13 6.35 -0.12
CA PHE A 80 24.23 5.49 -0.47
C PHE A 80 25.47 6.37 -0.72
N GLU A 81 26.54 6.11 0.01
CA GLU A 81 27.79 6.87 -0.12
C GLU A 81 28.50 6.58 -1.44
N THR A 82 28.88 7.64 -2.11
CA THR A 82 29.70 7.59 -3.34
C THR A 82 30.96 8.45 -3.14
N GLY A 83 31.89 8.39 -4.05
CA GLY A 83 33.06 9.29 -3.99
C GLY A 83 32.74 10.78 -4.24
N PHE A 84 31.48 11.11 -4.53
CA PHE A 84 31.02 12.45 -4.96
C PHE A 84 29.88 13.01 -4.10
N GLY A 85 29.45 12.27 -3.09
CA GLY A 85 28.31 12.62 -2.23
C GLY A 85 27.41 11.42 -1.98
N VAL A 86 26.26 11.66 -1.34
CA VAL A 86 25.27 10.63 -1.05
C VAL A 86 24.20 10.57 -2.12
N VAL A 87 23.75 9.35 -2.46
CA VAL A 87 22.62 9.11 -3.35
C VAL A 87 21.51 8.44 -2.54
N PRO A 88 20.44 9.16 -2.16
CA PRO A 88 19.30 8.57 -1.47
C PRO A 88 18.61 7.53 -2.35
N ILE A 89 18.44 6.33 -1.85
CA ILE A 89 17.71 5.28 -2.53
C ILE A 89 16.27 5.33 -2.04
N VAL A 90 15.35 5.73 -2.93
CA VAL A 90 13.92 5.89 -2.64
C VAL A 90 13.11 5.01 -3.60
N GLY A 91 12.63 3.89 -3.05
CA GLY A 91 11.66 3.05 -3.75
C GLY A 91 10.27 3.69 -3.75
N GLY A 92 9.39 3.22 -4.62
CA GLY A 92 8.03 3.74 -4.63
C GLY A 92 7.05 2.94 -5.48
N ALA A 93 5.77 3.15 -5.18
CA ALA A 93 4.66 2.64 -5.97
C ALA A 93 3.51 3.66 -5.97
N VAL A 94 2.66 3.59 -7.00
CA VAL A 94 1.57 4.54 -7.19
C VAL A 94 0.23 3.83 -7.32
N ILE A 95 -0.83 4.49 -6.83
CA ILE A 95 -2.20 4.15 -7.16
C ILE A 95 -2.69 5.01 -8.33
N PHE A 96 -3.71 4.55 -9.02
CA PHE A 96 -4.43 5.35 -10.01
C PHE A 96 -5.64 6.00 -9.33
N ASP A 97 -5.63 7.30 -9.22
CA ASP A 97 -6.70 8.14 -8.65
C ASP A 97 -7.07 9.31 -9.57
N LEU A 98 -6.73 9.20 -10.87
CA LEU A 98 -7.01 10.25 -11.87
C LEU A 98 -8.50 10.34 -12.25
N ASP A 99 -9.30 9.40 -11.80
CA ASP A 99 -10.75 9.33 -11.99
C ASP A 99 -11.54 9.96 -10.82
N ILE A 100 -10.84 10.45 -9.80
CA ILE A 100 -11.42 11.20 -8.67
C ILE A 100 -10.80 12.61 -8.60
N GLY A 101 -11.59 13.62 -8.27
CA GLY A 101 -11.11 15.00 -8.20
C GLY A 101 -10.65 15.53 -9.55
N SER A 102 -9.40 15.98 -9.62
CA SER A 102 -8.82 16.52 -10.85
C SER A 102 -7.72 15.65 -11.43
N PRO A 103 -7.83 15.16 -12.67
CA PRO A 103 -6.77 14.36 -13.30
C PRO A 103 -5.48 15.14 -13.58
N LYS A 104 -5.49 16.46 -13.37
CA LYS A 104 -4.31 17.32 -13.48
C LYS A 104 -3.60 17.52 -12.15
N ALA A 105 -4.27 17.30 -11.01
CA ALA A 105 -3.66 17.27 -9.70
C ALA A 105 -2.91 15.93 -9.54
N ARG A 106 -1.63 16.01 -9.25
CA ARG A 106 -0.76 14.82 -9.17
C ARG A 106 0.35 15.09 -8.17
N PRO A 107 0.69 14.12 -7.32
CA PRO A 107 1.85 14.25 -6.46
C PRO A 107 3.12 14.48 -7.27
N ASP A 108 3.83 15.53 -6.94
CA ASP A 108 5.08 15.97 -7.56
C ASP A 108 6.22 15.96 -6.52
N ARG A 109 7.41 16.41 -6.94
CA ARG A 109 8.58 16.48 -6.05
C ARG A 109 8.37 17.42 -4.86
N GLU A 110 7.60 18.50 -5.01
CA GLU A 110 7.35 19.45 -3.92
C GLU A 110 6.45 18.81 -2.87
N MET A 111 5.41 18.12 -3.30
CA MET A 111 4.54 17.33 -2.41
C MET A 111 5.32 16.21 -1.72
N GLY A 112 6.18 15.49 -2.42
CA GLY A 112 7.05 14.45 -1.85
C GLY A 112 8.03 15.01 -0.80
N TYR A 113 8.62 16.16 -1.05
CA TYR A 113 9.46 16.86 -0.08
C TYR A 113 8.68 17.30 1.16
N LEU A 114 7.46 17.82 0.96
CA LEU A 114 6.57 18.22 2.05
C LEU A 114 6.15 17.02 2.91
N ALA A 115 5.85 15.86 2.30
CA ALA A 115 5.57 14.64 3.02
C ALA A 115 6.72 14.24 3.95
N CYS A 116 7.98 14.38 3.48
CA CYS A 116 9.15 14.14 4.33
C CYS A 116 9.26 15.13 5.49
N LYS A 117 8.98 16.41 5.25
CA LYS A 117 8.97 17.45 6.32
C LYS A 117 7.92 17.17 7.40
N ASN A 118 6.78 16.64 7.00
CA ASN A 118 5.66 16.31 7.89
C ASN A 118 5.85 14.97 8.62
N ALA A 119 6.93 14.26 8.35
CA ALA A 119 7.15 12.95 8.94
C ALA A 119 7.38 13.00 10.44
N SER A 120 6.74 12.09 11.15
CA SER A 120 6.89 11.92 12.58
C SER A 120 6.92 10.44 12.97
N SER A 121 7.28 10.17 14.22
CA SER A 121 7.19 8.85 14.85
C SER A 121 5.85 8.65 15.60
N CYS A 122 4.96 9.64 15.60
CA CYS A 122 3.63 9.53 16.19
C CYS A 122 2.79 8.49 15.41
N PRO A 123 1.75 7.91 16.06
CA PRO A 123 0.78 7.09 15.36
C PRO A 123 0.24 7.82 14.11
N PRO A 124 0.26 7.18 12.95
CA PRO A 124 -0.16 7.83 11.70
C PRO A 124 -1.67 8.03 11.66
N ALA A 125 -2.12 9.05 10.94
CA ALA A 125 -3.51 9.19 10.55
C ALA A 125 -3.90 8.09 9.53
N GLU A 126 -5.18 7.73 9.50
CA GLU A 126 -5.75 6.72 8.61
C GLU A 126 -6.92 7.28 7.78
N GLY A 127 -7.36 6.53 6.79
CA GLY A 127 -8.47 6.93 5.92
C GLY A 127 -8.05 7.87 4.80
N ASN A 128 -8.68 9.03 4.71
CA ASN A 128 -8.49 10.01 3.63
C ASN A 128 -7.26 10.88 3.84
N VAL A 129 -6.09 10.29 3.97
CA VAL A 129 -4.82 11.00 4.21
C VAL A 129 -3.73 10.57 3.24
N GLY A 130 -2.87 11.52 2.88
CA GLY A 130 -1.75 11.25 1.99
C GLY A 130 -2.19 10.53 0.70
N ALA A 131 -1.51 9.43 0.34
CA ALA A 131 -1.88 8.62 -0.83
C ALA A 131 -3.27 7.97 -0.73
N GLY A 132 -3.88 7.90 0.46
CA GLY A 132 -5.23 7.35 0.66
C GLY A 132 -6.38 8.27 0.27
N ILE A 133 -6.10 9.58 0.05
CA ILE A 133 -7.18 10.56 -0.19
C ILE A 133 -7.95 10.29 -1.48
N GLY A 134 -7.27 9.87 -2.56
CA GLY A 134 -7.89 9.53 -3.84
C GLY A 134 -8.29 8.06 -3.99
N ALA A 135 -8.04 7.21 -2.99
CA ALA A 135 -8.25 5.77 -3.09
C ALA A 135 -9.75 5.38 -3.10
N THR A 136 -10.11 4.39 -3.93
CA THR A 136 -11.47 3.84 -4.07
C THR A 136 -11.43 2.32 -4.23
N VAL A 137 -12.53 1.63 -3.88
CA VAL A 137 -12.65 0.16 -3.95
C VAL A 137 -13.96 -0.27 -4.63
N GLY A 138 -14.05 -1.53 -5.03
CA GLY A 138 -15.29 -2.07 -5.57
C GLY A 138 -15.65 -1.62 -6.97
N LYS A 139 -14.67 -1.53 -7.88
CA LYS A 139 -14.82 -1.00 -9.23
C LYS A 139 -15.21 -2.05 -10.29
N LEU A 140 -15.52 -3.30 -9.89
CA LEU A 140 -15.88 -4.40 -10.79
C LEU A 140 -17.04 -4.09 -11.74
N HIS A 141 -17.99 -3.27 -11.29
CA HIS A 141 -19.16 -2.85 -12.07
C HIS A 141 -19.05 -1.40 -12.57
N GLY A 142 -17.83 -0.87 -12.63
CA GLY A 142 -17.54 0.49 -13.06
C GLY A 142 -17.47 1.47 -11.88
N PHE A 143 -16.81 2.62 -12.12
CA PHE A 143 -16.49 3.63 -11.10
C PHE A 143 -17.72 4.21 -10.39
N ARG A 144 -18.87 4.28 -11.09
CA ARG A 144 -20.13 4.77 -10.50
C ARG A 144 -20.59 3.98 -9.26
N HIS A 145 -20.12 2.75 -9.12
CA HIS A 145 -20.45 1.86 -7.99
C HIS A 145 -19.36 1.81 -6.93
N ALA A 146 -18.25 2.51 -7.17
CA ALA A 146 -17.13 2.53 -6.25
C ALA A 146 -17.50 3.12 -4.90
N MET A 147 -16.84 2.63 -3.86
CA MET A 147 -16.84 3.17 -2.52
C MET A 147 -15.47 3.75 -2.17
N LYS A 148 -15.41 4.54 -1.11
CA LYS A 148 -14.17 5.14 -0.65
C LYS A 148 -13.20 4.09 -0.13
N GLY A 149 -11.99 4.11 -0.66
CA GLY A 149 -10.82 3.45 -0.11
C GLY A 149 -10.07 4.36 0.85
N GLY A 150 -8.88 3.97 1.26
CA GLY A 150 -8.11 4.81 2.17
C GLY A 150 -6.76 4.22 2.54
N LEU A 151 -6.06 4.92 3.42
CA LEU A 151 -4.81 4.48 4.02
C LEU A 151 -5.10 3.83 5.37
N GLY A 152 -4.53 2.66 5.61
CA GLY A 152 -4.65 1.97 6.88
C GLY A 152 -3.31 1.47 7.41
N THR A 153 -3.24 1.31 8.72
CA THR A 153 -2.03 0.87 9.42
C THR A 153 -2.35 -0.11 10.53
N TRP A 154 -1.40 -0.97 10.83
CA TRP A 154 -1.46 -1.83 12.00
C TRP A 154 -0.06 -2.29 12.38
N SER A 155 0.13 -2.70 13.63
CA SER A 155 1.37 -3.34 14.07
C SER A 155 1.11 -4.40 15.12
N VAL A 156 1.99 -5.39 15.17
CA VAL A 156 2.01 -6.45 16.17
C VAL A 156 3.40 -6.59 16.75
N THR A 157 3.46 -7.02 18.01
CA THR A 157 4.71 -7.38 18.65
C THR A 157 4.77 -8.90 18.75
N LEU A 158 5.83 -9.48 18.21
CA LEU A 158 6.13 -10.90 18.38
C LEU A 158 6.82 -11.10 19.74
N GLY A 159 6.45 -12.19 20.42
CA GLY A 159 7.09 -12.54 21.69
C GLY A 159 8.59 -12.76 21.50
N THR A 160 9.37 -12.37 22.50
CA THR A 160 10.78 -12.72 22.57
C THR A 160 10.91 -14.19 22.91
N GLY A 161 11.86 -14.91 22.29
CA GLY A 161 12.19 -16.29 22.69
C GLY A 161 12.58 -16.37 24.17
N ASN A 162 12.40 -17.55 24.80
CA ASN A 162 12.54 -17.80 26.25
C ASN A 162 14.00 -17.73 26.78
N ASP A 163 14.88 -16.95 26.20
CA ASP A 163 16.21 -16.75 26.77
C ASP A 163 16.19 -15.61 27.80
N SER A 164 16.00 -15.98 29.05
CA SER A 164 15.98 -15.07 30.21
C SER A 164 17.34 -14.39 30.49
N SER A 165 18.39 -14.74 29.77
CA SER A 165 19.76 -14.25 30.01
C SER A 165 20.13 -12.98 29.23
N ARG A 166 19.33 -12.56 28.23
CA ARG A 166 19.56 -11.33 27.45
C ARG A 166 18.30 -10.46 27.44
N ARG A 167 18.49 -9.16 27.61
CA ARG A 167 17.42 -8.15 27.40
C ARG A 167 17.07 -8.12 25.91
N GLN A 168 16.15 -8.98 25.52
CA GLN A 168 15.75 -9.10 24.12
C GLN A 168 14.86 -7.93 23.72
N VAL A 169 15.22 -7.26 22.63
CA VAL A 169 14.36 -6.26 22.00
C VAL A 169 13.21 -6.99 21.33
N PRO A 170 11.93 -6.68 21.65
CA PRO A 170 10.82 -7.35 21.00
C PRO A 170 10.82 -7.07 19.50
N VAL A 171 10.50 -8.09 18.72
CA VAL A 171 10.32 -7.90 17.27
C VAL A 171 8.96 -7.29 17.02
N ILE A 172 8.94 -6.18 16.30
CA ILE A 172 7.74 -5.47 15.88
C ILE A 172 7.58 -5.63 14.37
N VAL A 173 6.36 -5.92 13.93
CA VAL A 173 6.00 -5.95 12.52
C VAL A 173 4.84 -4.98 12.31
N GLY A 174 5.06 -3.95 11.50
CA GLY A 174 4.07 -2.95 11.14
C GLY A 174 3.74 -3.00 9.66
N ALA A 175 2.50 -2.66 9.32
CA ALA A 175 2.04 -2.47 7.94
C ALA A 175 1.44 -1.09 7.76
N ILE A 176 1.67 -0.52 6.59
CA ILE A 176 0.90 0.61 6.04
C ILE A 176 0.44 0.21 4.65
N VAL A 177 -0.81 0.50 4.31
CA VAL A 177 -1.39 0.14 3.02
C VAL A 177 -2.31 1.23 2.49
N VAL A 178 -2.24 1.49 1.21
CA VAL A 178 -3.20 2.33 0.47
C VAL A 178 -4.09 1.40 -0.34
N VAL A 179 -5.39 1.40 -0.03
CA VAL A 179 -6.36 0.45 -0.57
C VAL A 179 -7.16 1.11 -1.69
N ASN A 180 -6.74 0.86 -2.94
CA ASN A 180 -7.40 1.36 -4.16
C ASN A 180 -7.79 0.19 -5.09
N ALA A 181 -8.41 -0.86 -4.55
CA ALA A 181 -8.62 -2.14 -5.19
C ALA A 181 -9.73 -2.14 -6.26
N LEU A 182 -9.60 -3.01 -7.25
CA LEU A 182 -10.69 -3.39 -8.15
C LEU A 182 -11.79 -4.13 -7.37
N GLY A 183 -11.37 -5.06 -6.53
CA GLY A 183 -12.25 -5.96 -5.77
C GLY A 183 -12.98 -5.29 -4.63
N ASN A 184 -13.90 -6.05 -4.06
CA ASN A 184 -14.60 -5.72 -2.83
C ASN A 184 -13.72 -6.06 -1.62
N ILE A 185 -13.88 -5.30 -0.55
CA ILE A 185 -13.26 -5.59 0.74
C ILE A 185 -14.23 -6.40 1.58
N VAL A 186 -13.80 -7.55 2.06
CA VAL A 186 -14.63 -8.49 2.81
C VAL A 186 -14.09 -8.71 4.22
N ASP A 187 -14.99 -8.98 5.15
CA ASP A 187 -14.60 -9.47 6.47
C ASP A 187 -14.10 -10.92 6.35
N PRO A 188 -12.86 -11.23 6.79
CA PRO A 188 -12.30 -12.56 6.60
C PRO A 188 -12.97 -13.65 7.46
N LYS A 189 -13.76 -13.26 8.46
CA LYS A 189 -14.47 -14.20 9.35
C LYS A 189 -15.88 -14.52 8.84
N SER A 190 -16.66 -13.49 8.50
CA SER A 190 -18.04 -13.66 8.04
C SER A 190 -18.13 -13.82 6.51
N GLY A 191 -17.14 -13.34 5.76
CA GLY A 191 -17.18 -13.23 4.31
C GLY A 191 -18.13 -12.16 3.78
N GLU A 192 -18.66 -11.30 4.65
CA GLU A 192 -19.53 -10.17 4.27
C GLU A 192 -18.72 -9.03 3.64
N ILE A 193 -19.35 -8.29 2.74
CA ILE A 193 -18.73 -7.12 2.12
C ILE A 193 -18.74 -5.95 3.11
N ILE A 194 -17.56 -5.42 3.44
CA ILE A 194 -17.39 -4.20 4.25
C ILE A 194 -17.51 -2.96 3.35
N ALA A 195 -16.86 -2.99 2.19
CA ALA A 195 -16.94 -1.96 1.16
C ALA A 195 -16.70 -2.59 -0.20
N GLY A 196 -17.38 -2.10 -1.24
CA GLY A 196 -17.26 -2.74 -2.55
C GLY A 196 -18.18 -2.10 -3.59
N ALA A 197 -18.45 -2.83 -4.65
CA ALA A 197 -19.39 -2.39 -5.67
C ALA A 197 -20.79 -2.20 -5.08
N TYR A 198 -21.21 -0.95 -4.94
CA TYR A 198 -22.44 -0.57 -4.26
C TYR A 198 -23.43 0.12 -5.21
N ASP A 199 -24.65 -0.40 -5.28
CA ASP A 199 -25.77 0.23 -5.98
C ASP A 199 -26.40 1.25 -5.04
N ARG A 200 -26.21 2.54 -5.34
CA ARG A 200 -26.68 3.65 -4.50
C ARG A 200 -28.21 3.82 -4.53
N ASP A 201 -28.84 3.45 -5.65
CA ASP A 201 -30.29 3.55 -5.81
C ASP A 201 -30.99 2.40 -5.11
N ALA A 202 -30.51 1.18 -5.31
CA ALA A 202 -31.03 -0.02 -4.67
C ALA A 202 -30.54 -0.22 -3.22
N ARG A 203 -29.57 0.58 -2.76
CA ARG A 203 -28.92 0.53 -1.43
C ARG A 203 -28.44 -0.88 -1.06
N LYS A 204 -27.72 -1.53 -1.98
CA LYS A 204 -27.20 -2.88 -1.77
C LYS A 204 -25.86 -3.09 -2.48
N PHE A 205 -25.06 -3.99 -1.94
CA PHE A 205 -23.87 -4.47 -2.63
C PHE A 205 -24.25 -5.29 -3.86
N LEU A 206 -23.52 -5.07 -4.95
CA LEU A 206 -23.60 -5.88 -6.15
C LEU A 206 -22.86 -7.21 -5.94
N SER A 207 -23.12 -8.20 -6.81
CA SER A 207 -22.56 -9.54 -6.67
C SER A 207 -21.03 -9.53 -6.45
N LYS A 208 -20.53 -10.49 -5.65
CA LYS A 208 -19.11 -10.68 -5.34
C LYS A 208 -18.28 -11.16 -6.53
N THR A 209 -18.91 -11.68 -7.57
CA THR A 209 -18.24 -12.26 -8.74
C THR A 209 -18.49 -11.44 -9.98
N CYS A 210 -17.47 -11.24 -10.79
CA CYS A 210 -17.63 -10.89 -12.19
C CYS A 210 -18.37 -12.06 -12.84
N GLN A 211 -19.66 -11.89 -13.15
CA GLN A 211 -20.43 -12.92 -13.87
C GLN A 211 -19.90 -12.98 -15.31
N THR A 212 -18.91 -13.83 -15.54
CA THR A 212 -18.57 -14.28 -16.88
C THR A 212 -19.62 -15.30 -17.29
N GLY A 213 -20.78 -14.85 -17.80
CA GLY A 213 -21.74 -15.81 -18.29
C GLY A 213 -23.21 -15.41 -18.38
N ASP A 214 -23.63 -14.26 -17.94
CA ASP A 214 -25.01 -13.83 -18.20
C ASP A 214 -25.12 -13.23 -19.61
N HIS A 215 -25.51 -14.09 -20.56
CA HIS A 215 -25.90 -13.72 -21.93
C HIS A 215 -27.20 -12.89 -22.01
N ASP A 216 -27.75 -12.43 -20.88
CA ASP A 216 -29.01 -11.66 -20.81
C ASP A 216 -28.82 -10.14 -20.81
N SER A 217 -27.62 -9.64 -21.17
CA SER A 217 -27.33 -8.19 -21.31
C SER A 217 -28.01 -7.51 -22.52
N LYS A 218 -28.91 -8.21 -23.21
CA LYS A 218 -29.65 -7.64 -24.38
C LYS A 218 -30.84 -6.75 -24.00
N LYS A 219 -31.21 -6.58 -22.72
CA LYS A 219 -32.43 -5.83 -22.33
C LYS A 219 -32.18 -4.45 -21.72
N HIS A 220 -30.98 -4.05 -21.45
CA HIS A 220 -30.69 -2.65 -21.06
C HIS A 220 -29.62 -2.16 -22.01
N GLY A 221 -29.97 -1.19 -22.84
CA GLY A 221 -29.09 -0.55 -23.83
C GLY A 221 -27.81 0.00 -23.23
N SER A 222 -26.90 -0.86 -22.88
CA SER A 222 -25.54 -0.50 -22.52
C SER A 222 -24.72 -0.56 -23.80
N SER A 223 -24.37 0.63 -24.31
CA SER A 223 -23.17 0.78 -25.09
C SER A 223 -22.10 -0.16 -24.54
N THR A 224 -21.53 -1.01 -25.40
CA THR A 224 -20.29 -1.73 -25.14
C THR A 224 -19.26 -0.75 -24.60
N GLY A 225 -19.28 -0.53 -23.28
CA GLY A 225 -18.27 0.23 -22.58
C GLY A 225 -16.94 -0.46 -22.87
N SER A 226 -16.16 0.14 -23.74
CA SER A 226 -14.78 -0.23 -24.02
C SER A 226 -14.11 -0.56 -22.69
N LEU A 227 -13.36 -1.67 -22.63
CA LEU A 227 -12.42 -2.04 -21.54
C LEU A 227 -11.46 -0.90 -21.12
N ARG A 228 -11.55 0.27 -21.76
CA ARG A 228 -10.80 1.50 -21.48
C ARG A 228 -11.06 2.10 -20.08
N GLY A 229 -12.06 1.63 -19.33
CA GLY A 229 -12.36 2.10 -17.97
C GLY A 229 -11.76 1.28 -16.82
N PHE A 230 -11.03 0.21 -17.11
CA PHE A 230 -10.51 -0.71 -16.09
C PHE A 230 -9.05 -0.47 -15.65
N ALA A 231 -8.33 0.44 -16.30
CA ALA A 231 -6.97 0.78 -15.91
C ALA A 231 -7.02 1.73 -14.71
N GLY A 232 -6.85 1.22 -13.48
CA GLY A 232 -6.86 2.16 -12.37
C GLY A 232 -7.02 1.54 -10.98
N ASN A 233 -6.58 0.30 -10.80
CA ASN A 233 -6.73 -0.37 -9.53
C ASN A 233 -5.36 -0.78 -9.01
N THR A 234 -5.13 -0.61 -7.72
CA THR A 234 -3.81 -0.92 -7.16
C THR A 234 -3.90 -0.86 -5.64
N THR A 235 -3.44 -1.89 -4.96
CA THR A 235 -3.19 -1.83 -3.52
C THR A 235 -1.69 -1.83 -3.29
N ILE A 236 -1.17 -0.77 -2.67
CA ILE A 236 0.26 -0.63 -2.42
C ILE A 236 0.53 -0.55 -0.92
N GLY A 237 1.58 -1.22 -0.46
CA GLY A 237 1.87 -1.28 0.97
C GLY A 237 3.35 -1.38 1.30
N VAL A 238 3.63 -1.12 2.58
CA VAL A 238 4.95 -1.32 3.17
C VAL A 238 4.80 -2.12 4.46
N ILE A 239 5.56 -3.19 4.57
CA ILE A 239 5.84 -3.86 5.83
C ILE A 239 7.12 -3.27 6.39
N ALA A 240 7.13 -2.90 7.66
CA ALA A 240 8.32 -2.45 8.35
C ALA A 240 8.54 -3.32 9.61
N THR A 241 9.78 -3.77 9.81
CA THR A 241 10.14 -4.55 10.99
C THR A 241 11.51 -4.15 11.51
N ASN A 242 11.70 -4.29 12.81
CA ASN A 242 13.02 -4.20 13.44
C ASN A 242 13.74 -5.56 13.49
N ALA A 243 13.15 -6.62 12.95
CA ALA A 243 13.87 -7.90 12.79
C ALA A 243 15.06 -7.76 11.85
N ALA A 244 16.15 -8.47 12.12
CA ALA A 244 17.30 -8.55 11.25
C ALA A 244 17.03 -9.52 10.10
N LEU A 245 16.74 -9.00 8.92
CA LEU A 245 16.48 -9.77 7.70
C LEU A 245 17.56 -9.49 6.65
N SER A 246 17.92 -10.50 5.87
CA SER A 246 18.63 -10.34 4.61
C SER A 246 17.69 -9.81 3.51
N LYS A 247 18.23 -9.44 2.34
CA LYS A 247 17.40 -9.05 1.18
C LYS A 247 16.45 -10.18 0.75
N GLU A 248 16.93 -11.45 0.76
CA GLU A 248 16.12 -12.63 0.47
C GLU A 248 14.96 -12.75 1.46
N GLY A 249 15.25 -12.57 2.76
CA GLY A 249 14.25 -12.60 3.82
C GLY A 249 13.22 -11.49 3.67
N ALA A 250 13.66 -10.27 3.38
CA ALA A 250 12.77 -9.13 3.15
C ALA A 250 11.87 -9.35 1.92
N ASN A 251 12.41 -9.87 0.81
CA ASN A 251 11.60 -10.24 -0.36
C ASN A 251 10.58 -11.32 -0.01
N LYS A 252 10.97 -12.35 0.79
CA LYS A 252 10.04 -13.39 1.21
C LYS A 252 8.92 -12.85 2.11
N VAL A 253 9.23 -11.94 3.02
CA VAL A 253 8.23 -11.26 3.85
C VAL A 253 7.25 -10.44 2.98
N ALA A 254 7.75 -9.70 1.98
CA ALA A 254 6.90 -8.97 1.04
C ALA A 254 5.95 -9.91 0.27
N GLN A 255 6.44 -11.08 -0.18
CA GLN A 255 5.63 -12.12 -0.82
C GLN A 255 4.51 -12.63 0.09
N MET A 256 4.84 -12.96 1.35
CA MET A 256 3.87 -13.47 2.31
C MET A 256 2.82 -12.41 2.68
N ALA A 257 3.20 -11.14 2.75
CA ALA A 257 2.28 -10.05 3.09
C ALA A 257 1.15 -9.89 2.05
N HIS A 258 1.35 -10.26 0.78
CA HIS A 258 0.30 -10.30 -0.24
C HIS A 258 -0.85 -11.26 0.12
N ASP A 259 -0.59 -12.30 0.87
CA ASP A 259 -1.64 -13.20 1.34
C ASP A 259 -2.62 -12.47 2.28
N GLY A 260 -2.17 -11.40 2.97
CA GLY A 260 -3.03 -10.52 3.75
C GLY A 260 -4.01 -9.74 2.87
N LEU A 261 -3.59 -9.29 1.70
CA LEU A 261 -4.48 -8.68 0.71
C LEU A 261 -5.49 -9.71 0.19
N ALA A 262 -5.02 -10.92 -0.16
CA ALA A 262 -5.86 -11.97 -0.71
C ALA A 262 -6.95 -12.48 0.24
N ARG A 263 -6.78 -12.32 1.55
CA ARG A 263 -7.77 -12.69 2.55
C ARG A 263 -8.96 -11.73 2.62
N VAL A 264 -8.78 -10.48 2.21
CA VAL A 264 -9.76 -9.42 2.43
C VAL A 264 -10.15 -8.64 1.18
N ILE A 265 -9.50 -8.86 0.03
CA ILE A 265 -9.80 -8.19 -1.24
C ILE A 265 -10.20 -9.24 -2.28
N HIS A 266 -11.43 -9.15 -2.81
CA HIS A 266 -11.98 -10.13 -3.74
C HIS A 266 -12.61 -9.48 -4.97
N PRO A 267 -12.03 -9.73 -6.21
CA PRO A 267 -10.74 -10.35 -6.50
C PRO A 267 -9.58 -9.42 -6.20
N VAL A 268 -8.36 -9.98 -6.18
CA VAL A 268 -7.09 -9.28 -5.99
C VAL A 268 -6.06 -9.78 -7.01
N HIS A 269 -5.02 -9.00 -7.26
CA HIS A 269 -3.90 -9.34 -8.17
C HIS A 269 -4.36 -9.67 -9.60
N THR A 270 -5.38 -8.97 -10.07
CA THR A 270 -5.89 -9.16 -11.43
C THR A 270 -4.97 -8.51 -12.47
N MET A 271 -5.28 -8.72 -13.75
CA MET A 271 -4.57 -8.05 -14.86
C MET A 271 -4.70 -6.51 -14.82
N TYR A 272 -5.63 -5.99 -14.03
CA TYR A 272 -5.93 -4.57 -13.92
C TYR A 272 -5.37 -3.92 -12.63
N ASP A 273 -4.79 -4.74 -11.73
CA ASP A 273 -4.20 -4.27 -10.48
C ASP A 273 -2.70 -4.03 -10.64
N GLY A 274 -2.18 -3.06 -9.91
CA GLY A 274 -0.74 -2.79 -9.81
C GLY A 274 -0.16 -3.15 -8.44
N ASP A 275 -0.74 -4.12 -7.75
CA ASP A 275 -0.48 -4.46 -6.36
C ASP A 275 1.00 -4.71 -6.08
N THR A 276 1.53 -3.94 -5.13
CA THR A 276 2.96 -3.94 -4.79
C THR A 276 3.14 -3.81 -3.29
N ILE A 277 3.93 -4.69 -2.69
CA ILE A 277 4.31 -4.61 -1.27
C ILE A 277 5.82 -4.54 -1.15
N PHE A 278 6.29 -3.54 -0.41
CA PHE A 278 7.67 -3.42 0.04
C PHE A 278 7.81 -3.99 1.45
N ALA A 279 8.99 -4.51 1.78
CA ALA A 279 9.35 -4.88 3.14
C ALA A 279 10.65 -4.19 3.53
N LEU A 280 10.66 -3.54 4.70
CA LEU A 280 11.81 -2.83 5.27
C LEU A 280 12.23 -3.50 6.57
N SER A 281 13.51 -3.81 6.70
CA SER A 281 14.13 -4.36 7.90
C SER A 281 15.20 -3.40 8.43
N THR A 282 15.03 -2.92 9.67
CA THR A 282 16.04 -2.07 10.33
C THR A 282 17.15 -2.88 11.01
N GLY A 283 16.96 -4.19 11.17
CA GLY A 283 17.99 -5.11 11.64
C GLY A 283 18.39 -5.01 13.12
N ASN A 284 17.53 -4.46 13.98
CA ASN A 284 17.86 -4.20 15.38
C ASN A 284 17.44 -5.32 16.37
N ALA A 285 16.64 -6.29 15.94
CA ALA A 285 16.11 -7.37 16.76
C ALA A 285 16.27 -8.75 16.10
N SER A 286 16.34 -9.78 16.92
CA SER A 286 16.38 -11.18 16.50
C SER A 286 15.32 -11.97 17.28
N LEU A 287 14.69 -12.96 16.65
CA LEU A 287 13.73 -13.87 17.30
C LEU A 287 14.45 -15.08 17.89
N THR A 288 14.69 -16.08 17.06
CA THR A 288 15.28 -17.36 17.48
C THR A 288 16.75 -17.49 17.03
N GLY A 289 17.16 -16.73 16.00
CA GLY A 289 18.44 -16.86 15.33
C GLY A 289 18.49 -18.00 14.29
N GLU A 290 17.39 -18.74 14.11
CA GLU A 290 17.20 -19.69 13.02
C GLU A 290 16.49 -18.97 11.87
N LEU A 291 17.20 -18.80 10.75
CA LEU A 291 16.80 -17.88 9.65
C LEU A 291 15.42 -18.22 9.06
N ALA A 292 15.15 -19.48 8.79
CA ALA A 292 13.90 -19.88 8.15
C ALA A 292 12.69 -19.70 9.09
N SER A 293 12.85 -20.01 10.37
CA SER A 293 11.85 -19.78 11.40
C SER A 293 11.58 -18.30 11.60
N ASP A 294 12.62 -17.47 11.68
CA ASP A 294 12.48 -16.03 11.89
C ASP A 294 11.78 -15.36 10.71
N ILE A 295 12.16 -15.70 9.46
CA ILE A 295 11.49 -15.19 8.25
C ILE A 295 10.02 -15.65 8.22
N SER A 296 9.74 -16.91 8.56
CA SER A 296 8.37 -17.45 8.55
C SER A 296 7.48 -16.76 9.58
N ALA A 297 7.99 -16.52 10.81
CA ALA A 297 7.26 -15.85 11.86
C ALA A 297 7.00 -14.36 11.52
N VAL A 298 7.99 -13.64 10.99
CA VAL A 298 7.82 -12.26 10.55
C VAL A 298 6.87 -12.18 9.35
N GLY A 299 6.95 -13.12 8.41
CA GLY A 299 6.08 -13.19 7.24
C GLY A 299 4.62 -13.48 7.60
N GLU A 300 4.36 -14.39 8.57
CA GLU A 300 3.01 -14.65 9.08
C GLU A 300 2.45 -13.41 9.78
N ALA A 301 3.25 -12.77 10.63
CA ALA A 301 2.87 -11.52 11.27
C ALA A 301 2.59 -10.40 10.23
N ALA A 302 3.40 -10.31 9.17
CA ALA A 302 3.20 -9.35 8.09
C ALA A 302 1.88 -9.59 7.34
N THR A 303 1.53 -10.86 7.05
CA THR A 303 0.25 -11.25 6.47
C THR A 303 -0.92 -10.77 7.31
N ARG A 304 -0.91 -11.08 8.60
CA ARG A 304 -1.97 -10.70 9.54
C ARG A 304 -2.06 -9.19 9.74
N THR A 305 -0.92 -8.52 9.82
CA THR A 305 -0.85 -7.07 10.01
C THR A 305 -1.38 -6.34 8.77
N MET A 306 -1.08 -6.83 7.57
CA MET A 306 -1.58 -6.30 6.30
C MET A 306 -3.11 -6.48 6.19
N GLU A 307 -3.64 -7.66 6.51
CA GLU A 307 -5.08 -7.95 6.55
C GLU A 307 -5.83 -6.91 7.42
N ILE A 308 -5.34 -6.68 8.65
CA ILE A 308 -5.96 -5.73 9.57
C ILE A 308 -5.82 -4.28 9.06
N ALA A 309 -4.66 -3.92 8.52
CA ALA A 309 -4.42 -2.58 7.99
C ALA A 309 -5.36 -2.24 6.82
N VAL A 310 -5.64 -3.19 5.92
CA VAL A 310 -6.63 -3.00 4.83
C VAL A 310 -8.00 -2.67 5.41
N ILE A 311 -8.49 -3.47 6.36
CA ILE A 311 -9.81 -3.26 6.98
C ILE A 311 -9.87 -1.90 7.68
N ARG A 312 -8.80 -1.51 8.38
CA ARG A 312 -8.71 -0.22 9.06
C ARG A 312 -8.73 0.95 8.08
N GLY A 313 -8.00 0.86 6.98
CA GLY A 313 -7.99 1.89 5.94
C GLY A 313 -9.39 2.15 5.36
N ILE A 314 -10.19 1.11 5.22
CA ILE A 314 -11.57 1.21 4.76
C ILE A 314 -12.50 1.80 5.84
N LYS A 315 -12.40 1.30 7.08
CA LYS A 315 -13.29 1.74 8.17
C LYS A 315 -13.03 3.18 8.63
N ASN A 316 -11.80 3.68 8.46
CA ASN A 316 -11.41 5.05 8.80
C ASN A 316 -11.52 6.02 7.60
N ALA A 317 -11.87 5.53 6.42
CA ALA A 317 -12.16 6.39 5.28
C ALA A 317 -13.52 7.06 5.46
N SER A 318 -13.62 8.32 5.05
CA SER A 318 -14.86 9.09 5.02
C SER A 318 -15.30 9.34 3.59
N GLY A 319 -16.60 9.38 3.34
CA GLY A 319 -17.14 9.66 2.01
C GLY A 319 -16.62 10.98 1.44
N LEU A 320 -16.42 11.02 0.12
CA LEU A 320 -15.98 12.22 -0.60
C LEU A 320 -16.89 12.50 -1.79
N GLY A 321 -17.55 13.65 -1.76
CA GLY A 321 -18.51 14.02 -2.79
C GLY A 321 -19.65 12.99 -2.89
N SER A 322 -19.80 12.38 -4.07
CA SER A 322 -20.81 11.35 -4.29
C SER A 322 -20.34 9.93 -3.96
N ILE A 323 -19.09 9.73 -3.52
CA ILE A 323 -18.52 8.40 -3.24
C ILE A 323 -18.79 8.06 -1.77
N PRO A 324 -19.61 7.02 -1.47
CA PRO A 324 -19.92 6.64 -0.11
C PRO A 324 -18.73 5.93 0.56
N ASP A 325 -18.67 5.96 1.88
CA ASP A 325 -17.78 5.17 2.72
C ASP A 325 -18.48 3.93 3.31
N ALA A 326 -17.71 3.08 4.00
CA ALA A 326 -18.23 1.87 4.62
C ALA A 326 -19.28 2.17 5.71
N SER A 327 -19.18 3.29 6.42
CA SER A 327 -20.12 3.65 7.50
C SER A 327 -21.48 4.15 6.98
N SER A 328 -21.53 4.64 5.74
CA SER A 328 -22.75 5.18 5.12
C SER A 328 -23.67 4.11 4.52
N VAL A 329 -23.25 2.84 4.51
CA VAL A 329 -23.99 1.73 3.90
C VAL A 329 -24.34 0.59 4.88
N CYS A 330 -24.02 0.76 6.16
CA CYS A 330 -24.38 -0.16 7.25
C CYS A 330 -25.75 0.15 7.82
#